data_192b060a4dde54ca44e3c2c6f87e7ed2
#
_entry.id   192b060a4dde54ca44e3c2c6f87e7ed2
#
_cell.length_a   1.000
_cell.length_b   1.000
_cell.length_c   1.000
_cell.angle_alpha   90.00
_cell.angle_beta   90.00
_cell.angle_gamma   90.00
#
_symmetry.space_group_name_H-M   'P 1'
#
loop_
_entity.id
_entity.type
_entity.pdbx_description
1 polymer ?
#
loop_
_entity_poly.entity_id
_entity_poly.type
_entity_poly.pdbx_seq_one_letter_code
_entity_poly.pdbx_strand_id
1 'polypeptide(L)'
;MQPNNPQIVQNRYDFILLFDVKDGNPNGDPDSDNLPRVDSETGEGLVTDVCIKRKVRNYIQMATDQGIFVRENSILNDAINAAVKEITGKDAKTKNAADRDKARALMCQKYYDIRAFGAVLSTGNNAGQVRGPIQLTFARSIDPIFPHEHTITRMAATDASEQKKNEEADDKGGNRTMGRKATVPYGLYKMYGFVTPHFAEDTGFTEKDLQRFWEALQNMFDLDHSAARGLMSLQKLIIFKHDSPLGNASAHKLFEHVTVTRREGLTGPARDFSDYTVQIDRDGLQGVEVIELV
;
A
#
# COMPACT_ATOMS: atom_id res chain seq x y z
N MET A 1 -27.83 1.70 -28.28
CA MET A 1 -26.73 1.96 -27.32
C MET A 1 -26.00 0.64 -27.15
N GLN A 2 -24.77 0.52 -27.66
CA GLN A 2 -23.94 -0.65 -27.41
C GLN A 2 -23.66 -0.76 -25.91
N PRO A 3 -23.68 -1.96 -25.31
CA PRO A 3 -23.28 -2.11 -23.91
C PRO A 3 -21.84 -1.59 -23.77
N ASN A 4 -21.61 -0.65 -22.83
CA ASN A 4 -20.28 -0.17 -22.45
C ASN A 4 -19.43 -1.37 -22.03
N ASN A 5 -18.72 -1.96 -22.97
CA ASN A 5 -17.70 -2.93 -22.63
C ASN A 5 -16.62 -2.19 -21.84
N PRO A 6 -16.30 -2.61 -20.61
CA PRO A 6 -15.33 -1.87 -19.79
C PRO A 6 -14.00 -1.81 -20.54
N GLN A 7 -13.50 -0.62 -20.79
CA GLN A 7 -12.26 -0.41 -21.51
C GLN A 7 -11.08 -0.87 -20.63
N ILE A 8 -10.34 -1.87 -21.09
CA ILE A 8 -9.10 -2.34 -20.45
C ILE A 8 -8.03 -1.25 -20.57
N VAL A 9 -7.19 -1.13 -19.56
CA VAL A 9 -6.06 -0.18 -19.57
C VAL A 9 -5.12 -0.47 -20.73
N GLN A 10 -4.89 0.52 -21.59
CA GLN A 10 -4.11 0.39 -22.82
C GLN A 10 -2.73 1.06 -22.74
N ASN A 11 -2.57 2.03 -21.84
CA ASN A 11 -1.33 2.78 -21.69
C ASN A 11 -0.49 2.21 -20.55
N ARG A 12 0.83 2.31 -20.67
CA ARG A 12 1.75 2.12 -19.55
C ARG A 12 1.79 3.38 -18.70
N TYR A 13 1.86 3.20 -17.37
CA TYR A 13 2.07 4.29 -16.43
C TYR A 13 3.22 3.93 -15.50
N ASP A 14 4.12 4.89 -15.30
CA ASP A 14 5.09 4.88 -14.22
C ASP A 14 4.73 6.03 -13.27
N PHE A 15 4.89 5.89 -11.97
CA PHE A 15 4.49 6.97 -11.05
C PHE A 15 5.34 7.02 -9.80
N ILE A 16 5.34 8.21 -9.20
CA ILE A 16 5.99 8.50 -7.93
C ILE A 16 4.90 8.90 -6.93
N LEU A 17 4.91 8.26 -5.77
CA LEU A 17 4.08 8.60 -4.62
C LEU A 17 4.97 9.22 -3.55
N LEU A 18 4.71 10.49 -3.18
CA LEU A 18 5.31 11.15 -2.03
C LEU A 18 4.27 11.26 -0.93
N PHE A 19 4.58 10.69 0.22
CA PHE A 19 3.74 10.78 1.41
C PHE A 19 4.60 11.01 2.64
N ASP A 20 4.05 11.65 3.65
CA ASP A 20 4.75 11.88 4.89
C ASP A 20 4.10 11.20 6.09
N VAL A 21 4.86 11.18 7.16
CA VAL A 21 4.46 10.68 8.47
C VAL A 21 4.90 11.68 9.52
N LYS A 22 3.99 12.03 10.43
CA LYS A 22 4.26 12.89 11.56
C LYS A 22 3.80 12.21 12.86
N ASP A 23 4.72 12.07 13.81
CA ASP A 23 4.50 11.45 15.12
C ASP A 23 3.86 10.05 15.05
N GLY A 24 4.29 9.24 14.07
CA GLY A 24 3.70 7.94 13.79
C GLY A 24 4.68 6.86 13.38
N ASN A 25 4.19 5.63 13.35
CA ASN A 25 4.88 4.48 12.79
C ASN A 25 4.21 4.08 11.48
N PRO A 26 4.81 4.38 10.32
CA PRO A 26 4.18 4.12 9.03
C PRO A 26 4.09 2.63 8.70
N ASN A 27 5.08 1.84 9.15
CA ASN A 27 5.15 0.41 8.91
C ASN A 27 6.07 -0.27 9.93
N GLY A 28 5.47 -0.74 11.02
CA GLY A 28 6.19 -1.45 12.06
C GLY A 28 6.78 -2.78 11.57
N ASP A 29 7.89 -3.17 12.19
CA ASP A 29 8.56 -4.44 11.94
C ASP A 29 8.21 -5.45 13.03
N PRO A 30 7.46 -6.53 12.72
CA PRO A 30 7.08 -7.54 13.69
C PRO A 30 8.29 -8.28 14.29
N ASP A 31 9.42 -8.34 13.57
CA ASP A 31 10.65 -8.99 14.03
C ASP A 31 11.49 -8.09 14.96
N SER A 32 11.12 -6.81 15.08
CA SER A 32 11.83 -5.78 15.85
C SER A 32 10.87 -5.02 16.78
N ASP A 33 10.09 -5.71 17.58
CA ASP A 33 9.14 -5.13 18.54
C ASP A 33 8.20 -4.06 17.95
N ASN A 34 7.84 -4.23 16.68
CA ASN A 34 7.02 -3.29 15.92
C ASN A 34 7.63 -1.87 15.80
N LEU A 35 8.95 -1.74 15.87
CA LEU A 35 9.67 -0.49 15.56
C LEU A 35 9.45 -0.08 14.11
N PRO A 36 9.50 1.23 13.78
CA PRO A 36 9.55 1.68 12.39
C PRO A 36 10.71 1.00 11.65
N ARG A 37 10.44 0.49 10.45
CA ARG A 37 11.48 -0.14 9.62
C ARG A 37 12.51 0.88 9.16
N VAL A 38 13.78 0.55 9.32
CA VAL A 38 14.92 1.40 8.96
C VAL A 38 15.94 0.56 8.21
N ASP A 39 16.50 1.11 7.16
CA ASP A 39 17.72 0.58 6.53
C ASP A 39 18.91 0.85 7.46
N SER A 40 19.55 -0.23 7.93
CA SER A 40 20.62 -0.13 8.94
C SER A 40 21.89 0.56 8.44
N GLU A 41 22.09 0.64 7.12
CA GLU A 41 23.28 1.25 6.54
C GLU A 41 23.07 2.75 6.28
N THR A 42 21.89 3.14 5.77
CA THR A 42 21.62 4.52 5.39
C THR A 42 20.83 5.30 6.44
N GLY A 43 20.15 4.60 7.36
CA GLY A 43 19.22 5.20 8.32
C GLY A 43 17.89 5.62 7.69
N GLU A 44 17.68 5.35 6.39
CA GLU A 44 16.42 5.67 5.72
C GLU A 44 15.27 4.80 6.27
N GLY A 45 14.14 5.42 6.50
CA GLY A 45 12.91 4.72 6.84
C GLY A 45 12.36 3.92 5.66
N LEU A 46 11.80 2.75 5.94
CA LEU A 46 11.23 1.85 4.93
C LEU A 46 9.74 1.65 5.15
N VAL A 47 8.98 1.68 4.06
CA VAL A 47 7.57 1.24 4.03
C VAL A 47 7.41 0.24 2.90
N THR A 48 6.93 -0.96 3.24
CA THR A 48 6.79 -2.05 2.28
C THR A 48 5.64 -1.80 1.31
N ASP A 49 5.74 -2.36 0.10
CA ASP A 49 4.67 -2.31 -0.90
C ASP A 49 3.36 -2.94 -0.38
N VAL A 50 3.45 -4.03 0.40
CA VAL A 50 2.28 -4.68 0.99
C VAL A 50 1.56 -3.79 2.00
N CYS A 51 2.28 -2.90 2.71
CA CYS A 51 1.68 -1.92 3.61
C CYS A 51 0.79 -0.94 2.83
N ILE A 52 1.29 -0.39 1.72
CA ILE A 52 0.52 0.52 0.86
C ILE A 52 -0.62 -0.22 0.16
N LYS A 53 -0.37 -1.42 -0.39
CA LYS A 53 -1.42 -2.27 -0.99
C LYS A 53 -2.55 -2.58 0.00
N ARG A 54 -2.24 -2.78 1.29
CA ARG A 54 -3.27 -2.97 2.33
C ARG A 54 -4.13 -1.72 2.50
N LYS A 55 -3.53 -0.53 2.53
CA LYS A 55 -4.27 0.74 2.64
C LYS A 55 -5.18 0.96 1.43
N VAL A 56 -4.70 0.68 0.22
CA VAL A 56 -5.51 0.70 -1.00
C VAL A 56 -6.69 -0.28 -0.90
N ARG A 57 -6.46 -1.53 -0.45
CA ARG A 57 -7.54 -2.50 -0.24
C ARG A 57 -8.59 -2.01 0.75
N ASN A 58 -8.15 -1.44 1.88
CA ASN A 58 -9.04 -0.90 2.89
C ASN A 58 -9.90 0.25 2.30
N TYR A 59 -9.27 1.16 1.55
CA TYR A 59 -10.00 2.24 0.88
C TYR A 59 -11.05 1.70 -0.10
N ILE A 60 -10.65 0.82 -1.02
CA ILE A 60 -11.55 0.23 -2.02
C ILE A 60 -12.72 -0.51 -1.35
N GLN A 61 -12.46 -1.25 -0.27
CA GLN A 61 -13.50 -1.95 0.48
C GLN A 61 -14.51 -1.00 1.13
N MET A 62 -14.06 0.16 1.63
CA MET A 62 -14.92 1.15 2.29
C MET A 62 -15.65 2.05 1.29
N ALA A 63 -14.99 2.44 0.20
CA ALA A 63 -15.50 3.44 -0.73
C ALA A 63 -16.27 2.84 -1.92
N THR A 64 -16.21 1.52 -2.13
CA THR A 64 -16.83 0.88 -3.30
C THR A 64 -17.47 -0.47 -2.95
N ASP A 65 -18.30 -0.99 -3.87
CA ASP A 65 -18.89 -2.34 -3.78
C ASP A 65 -17.95 -3.45 -4.33
N GLN A 66 -16.65 -3.17 -4.50
CA GLN A 66 -15.72 -4.14 -5.04
C GLN A 66 -15.33 -5.20 -3.98
N GLY A 67 -15.34 -6.46 -4.38
CA GLY A 67 -14.82 -7.53 -3.54
C GLY A 67 -13.30 -7.40 -3.33
N ILE A 68 -12.85 -7.66 -2.11
CA ILE A 68 -11.42 -7.73 -1.75
C ILE A 68 -11.12 -9.15 -1.27
N PHE A 69 -10.13 -9.78 -1.88
CA PHE A 69 -9.69 -11.14 -1.56
C PHE A 69 -8.87 -11.17 -0.26
N VAL A 70 -7.83 -10.33 -0.18
CA VAL A 70 -6.97 -10.23 1.02
C VAL A 70 -7.53 -9.17 1.94
N ARG A 71 -8.46 -9.56 2.81
CA ARG A 71 -9.07 -8.68 3.82
C ARG A 71 -8.94 -9.28 5.23
N GLU A 72 -9.12 -8.46 6.22
CA GLU A 72 -9.10 -8.90 7.62
C GLU A 72 -10.18 -9.95 7.89
N ASN A 73 -9.84 -10.97 8.69
CA ASN A 73 -10.71 -12.10 9.05
C ASN A 73 -11.24 -12.93 7.86
N SER A 74 -10.64 -12.85 6.67
CA SER A 74 -11.02 -13.71 5.55
C SER A 74 -10.22 -15.02 5.54
N ILE A 75 -10.87 -16.09 5.10
CA ILE A 75 -10.23 -17.38 4.82
C ILE A 75 -10.04 -17.46 3.31
N LEU A 76 -8.79 -17.30 2.83
CA LEU A 76 -8.49 -17.23 1.40
C LEU A 76 -8.92 -18.50 0.65
N ASN A 77 -8.74 -19.70 1.25
CA ASN A 77 -9.12 -20.94 0.64
C ASN A 77 -10.63 -21.08 0.42
N ASP A 78 -11.47 -20.47 1.28
CA ASP A 78 -12.91 -20.53 1.08
C ASP A 78 -13.34 -19.78 -0.19
N ALA A 79 -12.74 -18.63 -0.45
CA ALA A 79 -12.99 -17.86 -1.68
C ALA A 79 -12.53 -18.64 -2.94
N ILE A 80 -11.36 -19.28 -2.88
CA ILE A 80 -10.84 -20.11 -3.98
C ILE A 80 -11.75 -21.33 -4.20
N ASN A 81 -12.13 -22.03 -3.12
CA ASN A 81 -13.00 -23.20 -3.18
C ASN A 81 -14.39 -22.83 -3.74
N ALA A 82 -14.95 -21.70 -3.33
CA ALA A 82 -16.21 -21.20 -3.85
C ALA A 82 -16.16 -20.94 -5.38
N ALA A 83 -15.07 -20.30 -5.84
CA ALA A 83 -14.89 -20.05 -7.27
C ALA A 83 -14.73 -21.36 -8.07
N VAL A 84 -13.95 -22.32 -7.55
CA VAL A 84 -13.79 -23.64 -8.18
C VAL A 84 -15.10 -24.41 -8.21
N LYS A 85 -15.88 -24.38 -7.11
CA LYS A 85 -17.20 -25.02 -7.04
C LYS A 85 -18.17 -24.44 -8.05
N GLU A 86 -18.17 -23.12 -8.22
CA GLU A 86 -19.01 -22.42 -9.21
C GLU A 86 -18.71 -22.87 -10.65
N ILE A 87 -17.43 -23.08 -10.99
CA ILE A 87 -17.00 -23.52 -12.31
C ILE A 87 -17.23 -25.02 -12.54
N THR A 88 -16.97 -25.86 -11.53
CA THR A 88 -16.99 -27.32 -11.69
C THR A 88 -18.31 -27.97 -11.28
N GLY A 89 -19.19 -27.22 -10.58
CA GLY A 89 -20.45 -27.74 -10.01
C GLY A 89 -20.26 -28.72 -8.84
N LYS A 90 -19.03 -28.94 -8.36
CA LYS A 90 -18.69 -29.93 -7.32
C LYS A 90 -17.66 -29.38 -6.34
N ASP A 91 -17.68 -29.88 -5.11
CA ASP A 91 -16.61 -29.67 -4.13
C ASP A 91 -15.38 -30.54 -4.48
N ALA A 92 -14.83 -30.35 -5.69
CA ALA A 92 -13.75 -31.15 -6.22
C ALA A 92 -12.55 -30.26 -6.59
N LYS A 93 -11.35 -30.84 -6.49
CA LYS A 93 -10.13 -30.17 -6.97
C LYS A 93 -10.20 -29.93 -8.48
N THR A 94 -9.71 -28.78 -8.93
CA THR A 94 -9.54 -28.53 -10.38
C THR A 94 -8.64 -29.58 -10.99
N LYS A 95 -9.19 -30.39 -11.93
CA LYS A 95 -8.50 -31.53 -12.53
C LYS A 95 -7.77 -31.21 -13.83
N ASN A 96 -8.19 -30.14 -14.52
CA ASN A 96 -7.65 -29.77 -15.84
C ASN A 96 -7.25 -28.28 -15.88
N ALA A 97 -6.48 -27.91 -16.91
CA ALA A 97 -6.01 -26.54 -17.10
C ALA A 97 -7.16 -25.58 -17.40
N ALA A 98 -8.16 -26.02 -18.18
CA ALA A 98 -9.30 -25.18 -18.58
C ALA A 98 -10.15 -24.74 -17.36
N ASP A 99 -10.40 -25.63 -16.40
CA ASP A 99 -11.13 -25.27 -15.17
C ASP A 99 -10.33 -24.32 -14.28
N ARG A 100 -9.00 -24.49 -14.24
CA ARG A 100 -8.11 -23.56 -13.53
C ARG A 100 -8.16 -22.16 -14.13
N ASP A 101 -8.10 -22.06 -15.46
CA ASP A 101 -8.14 -20.78 -16.16
C ASP A 101 -9.49 -20.08 -15.98
N LYS A 102 -10.60 -20.83 -16.02
CA LYS A 102 -11.93 -20.28 -15.72
C LYS A 102 -12.05 -19.82 -14.27
N ALA A 103 -11.54 -20.60 -13.30
CA ALA A 103 -11.56 -20.22 -11.88
C ALA A 103 -10.70 -18.97 -11.66
N ARG A 104 -9.53 -18.88 -12.28
CA ARG A 104 -8.66 -17.70 -12.25
C ARG A 104 -9.38 -16.46 -12.79
N ALA A 105 -10.02 -16.56 -13.95
CA ALA A 105 -10.77 -15.47 -14.56
C ALA A 105 -11.92 -15.02 -13.66
N LEU A 106 -12.65 -15.96 -13.06
CA LEU A 106 -13.73 -15.66 -12.11
C LEU A 106 -13.21 -14.94 -10.86
N MET A 107 -12.03 -15.35 -10.32
CA MET A 107 -11.40 -14.67 -9.19
C MET A 107 -11.00 -13.23 -9.55
N CYS A 108 -10.43 -13.00 -10.73
CA CYS A 108 -10.14 -11.64 -11.22
C CYS A 108 -11.43 -10.81 -11.37
N GLN A 109 -12.50 -11.41 -11.84
CA GLN A 109 -13.79 -10.72 -11.98
C GLN A 109 -14.37 -10.31 -10.62
N LYS A 110 -14.33 -11.20 -9.61
CA LYS A 110 -14.93 -10.98 -8.29
C LYS A 110 -14.11 -10.07 -7.38
N TYR A 111 -12.78 -10.08 -7.50
CA TYR A 111 -11.91 -9.43 -6.55
C TYR A 111 -11.02 -8.37 -7.20
N TYR A 112 -11.19 -7.13 -6.78
CA TYR A 112 -10.44 -5.98 -7.27
C TYR A 112 -8.92 -6.16 -7.06
N ASP A 113 -8.51 -6.58 -5.88
CA ASP A 113 -7.08 -6.69 -5.52
C ASP A 113 -6.36 -7.83 -6.26
N ILE A 114 -7.06 -8.90 -6.64
CA ILE A 114 -6.51 -9.92 -7.53
C ILE A 114 -6.30 -9.33 -8.91
N ARG A 115 -7.29 -8.62 -9.44
CA ARG A 115 -7.26 -8.00 -10.76
C ARG A 115 -6.21 -6.91 -10.87
N ALA A 116 -5.99 -6.13 -9.77
CA ALA A 116 -5.05 -5.02 -9.71
C ALA A 116 -3.61 -5.46 -9.39
N PHE A 117 -3.41 -6.23 -8.32
CA PHE A 117 -2.09 -6.55 -7.77
C PHE A 117 -1.64 -7.99 -8.06
N GLY A 118 -2.56 -8.85 -8.43
CA GLY A 118 -2.32 -10.28 -8.56
C GLY A 118 -2.41 -11.04 -7.25
N ALA A 119 -2.39 -12.36 -7.35
CA ALA A 119 -2.38 -13.27 -6.21
C ALA A 119 -1.87 -14.66 -6.59
N VAL A 120 -1.37 -15.39 -5.59
CA VAL A 120 -1.13 -16.84 -5.68
C VAL A 120 -2.40 -17.55 -5.19
N LEU A 121 -3.09 -18.27 -6.10
CA LEU A 121 -4.37 -18.93 -5.85
C LEU A 121 -4.22 -20.46 -5.80
N SER A 122 -3.08 -20.95 -5.33
CA SER A 122 -2.74 -22.39 -5.30
C SER A 122 -2.65 -23.00 -3.90
N THR A 123 -3.07 -22.25 -2.86
CA THR A 123 -3.02 -22.71 -1.46
C THR A 123 -4.23 -23.54 -1.06
N GLY A 124 -4.49 -24.66 -1.69
CA GLY A 124 -5.69 -25.48 -1.47
C GLY A 124 -6.15 -26.04 -2.79
N ASN A 125 -7.33 -25.63 -3.29
CA ASN A 125 -7.67 -25.83 -4.70
C ASN A 125 -6.83 -24.92 -5.57
N ASN A 126 -6.33 -25.47 -6.68
CA ASN A 126 -5.42 -24.73 -7.56
C ASN A 126 -6.23 -23.93 -8.60
N ALA A 127 -6.35 -22.63 -8.40
CA ALA A 127 -6.84 -21.68 -9.41
C ALA A 127 -5.69 -20.91 -10.11
N GLY A 128 -4.43 -21.38 -9.94
CA GLY A 128 -3.27 -20.82 -10.62
C GLY A 128 -2.63 -19.63 -9.91
N GLN A 129 -1.96 -18.81 -10.71
CA GLN A 129 -1.32 -17.59 -10.28
C GLN A 129 -1.77 -16.43 -11.18
N VAL A 130 -2.00 -15.27 -10.60
CA VAL A 130 -2.33 -14.02 -11.29
C VAL A 130 -1.19 -13.04 -11.09
N ARG A 131 -0.69 -12.46 -12.17
CA ARG A 131 0.20 -11.30 -12.12
C ARG A 131 -0.62 -10.05 -12.45
N GLY A 132 -0.78 -9.17 -11.47
CA GLY A 132 -1.55 -7.95 -11.66
C GLY A 132 -0.76 -6.85 -12.39
N PRO A 133 -1.45 -5.93 -13.06
CA PRO A 133 -0.85 -4.82 -13.78
C PRO A 133 -0.12 -3.82 -12.87
N ILE A 134 -0.55 -3.66 -11.62
CA ILE A 134 0.01 -2.68 -10.69
C ILE A 134 1.10 -3.32 -9.84
N GLN A 135 2.30 -2.77 -9.92
CA GLN A 135 3.43 -3.15 -9.09
C GLN A 135 3.97 -1.91 -8.36
N LEU A 136 4.35 -2.09 -7.09
CA LEU A 136 4.91 -1.05 -6.23
C LEU A 136 6.28 -1.50 -5.72
N THR A 137 7.20 -0.55 -5.54
CA THR A 137 8.45 -0.78 -4.82
C THR A 137 8.25 -0.57 -3.31
N PHE A 138 9.28 -0.78 -2.51
CA PHE A 138 9.31 -0.21 -1.16
C PHE A 138 9.42 1.31 -1.25
N ALA A 139 8.77 2.01 -0.33
CA ALA A 139 9.04 3.43 -0.12
C ALA A 139 10.26 3.59 0.78
N ARG A 140 11.08 4.59 0.47
CA ARG A 140 12.23 5.01 1.28
C ARG A 140 12.05 6.47 1.69
N SER A 141 12.46 6.81 2.89
CA SER A 141 12.45 8.22 3.31
C SER A 141 13.53 9.00 2.56
N ILE A 142 13.27 10.28 2.31
CA ILE A 142 14.22 11.19 1.64
C ILE A 142 15.45 11.44 2.53
N ASP A 143 15.22 11.54 3.83
CA ASP A 143 16.27 11.71 4.83
C ASP A 143 16.27 10.51 5.79
N PRO A 144 17.40 10.23 6.46
CA PRO A 144 17.43 9.30 7.59
C PRO A 144 16.39 9.65 8.65
N ILE A 145 15.71 8.64 9.18
CA ILE A 145 14.74 8.81 10.26
C ILE A 145 15.38 8.38 11.60
N PHE A 146 14.88 8.99 12.67
CA PHE A 146 15.28 8.66 14.04
C PHE A 146 14.03 8.31 14.84
N PRO A 147 13.66 7.02 14.96
CA PRO A 147 12.51 6.60 15.75
C PRO A 147 12.70 6.97 17.23
N HIS A 148 11.66 7.53 17.84
CA HIS A 148 11.61 7.80 19.26
C HIS A 148 10.72 6.78 19.96
N GLU A 149 11.22 6.19 21.05
CA GLU A 149 10.43 5.32 21.90
C GLU A 149 9.76 6.12 23.02
N HIS A 150 8.46 5.90 23.19
CA HIS A 150 7.66 6.50 24.25
C HIS A 150 7.14 5.42 25.18
N THR A 151 7.38 5.56 26.46
CA THR A 151 6.71 4.73 27.47
C THR A 151 5.32 5.28 27.73
N ILE A 152 4.30 4.44 27.57
CA ILE A 152 2.90 4.77 27.85
C ILE A 152 2.43 3.93 29.04
N THR A 153 1.66 4.54 29.93
CA THR A 153 1.16 3.91 31.14
C THR A 153 -0.34 3.67 30.98
N ARG A 154 -0.78 2.43 31.18
CA ARG A 154 -2.20 2.10 31.24
C ARG A 154 -2.70 2.31 32.67
N MET A 155 -3.80 3.07 32.81
CA MET A 155 -4.41 3.38 34.12
C MET A 155 -5.36 2.29 34.60
N ALA A 156 -5.92 1.46 33.69
CA ALA A 156 -6.87 0.41 34.01
C ALA A 156 -6.20 -0.97 34.08
N ALA A 157 -6.56 -1.77 35.07
CA ALA A 157 -6.18 -3.17 35.15
C ALA A 157 -6.98 -4.01 34.14
N THR A 158 -6.42 -5.14 33.67
CA THR A 158 -7.11 -6.09 32.78
C THR A 158 -8.02 -7.03 33.55
N ASP A 159 -7.63 -7.35 34.78
CA ASP A 159 -8.37 -8.26 35.66
C ASP A 159 -8.19 -7.88 37.13
N ALA A 160 -8.97 -8.56 37.99
CA ALA A 160 -8.95 -8.30 39.44
C ALA A 160 -7.61 -8.66 40.11
N SER A 161 -6.80 -9.53 39.52
CA SER A 161 -5.48 -9.90 40.03
C SER A 161 -4.45 -8.82 39.78
N GLU A 162 -4.51 -8.21 38.60
CA GLU A 162 -3.69 -7.05 38.24
C GLU A 162 -4.09 -5.81 39.05
N GLN A 163 -5.40 -5.62 39.28
CA GLN A 163 -5.90 -4.55 40.13
C GLN A 163 -5.34 -4.63 41.57
N LYS A 164 -5.39 -5.79 42.17
CA LYS A 164 -4.82 -6.00 43.53
C LYS A 164 -3.32 -5.74 43.57
N LYS A 165 -2.57 -6.21 42.56
CA LYS A 165 -1.13 -5.94 42.46
C LYS A 165 -0.82 -4.43 42.30
N ASN A 166 -1.66 -3.70 41.56
CA ASN A 166 -1.53 -2.27 41.39
C ASN A 166 -1.84 -1.52 42.69
N GLU A 167 -2.87 -1.94 43.44
CA GLU A 167 -3.21 -1.37 44.74
C GLU A 167 -2.12 -1.63 45.80
N GLU A 168 -1.55 -2.83 45.87
CA GLU A 168 -0.43 -3.18 46.75
C GLU A 168 0.87 -2.44 46.36
N ALA A 169 1.03 -2.07 45.07
CA ALA A 169 2.16 -1.37 44.56
C ALA A 169 2.03 0.16 44.66
N ASP A 170 0.81 0.70 44.71
CA ASP A 170 0.55 2.13 44.88
C ASP A 170 1.01 2.62 46.29
N ASP A 171 0.89 1.77 47.33
CA ASP A 171 1.50 1.99 48.67
C ASP A 171 3.05 2.02 48.63
N LYS A 172 3.71 1.54 47.53
CA LYS A 172 5.17 1.47 47.33
C LYS A 172 5.70 2.30 46.18
N GLY A 173 4.89 3.20 45.59
CA GLY A 173 5.30 4.03 44.45
C GLY A 173 4.82 3.56 43.09
N GLY A 174 3.75 2.75 43.04
CA GLY A 174 2.93 2.45 41.87
C GLY A 174 3.62 1.66 40.75
N ASN A 175 3.23 0.38 40.56
CA ASN A 175 3.69 -0.39 39.41
C ASN A 175 2.52 -0.48 38.40
N ARG A 176 2.39 0.55 37.55
CA ARG A 176 1.38 0.58 36.48
C ARG A 176 1.88 -0.19 35.26
N THR A 177 0.97 -0.87 34.56
CA THR A 177 1.32 -1.58 33.33
C THR A 177 1.84 -0.61 32.29
N MET A 178 3.10 -0.77 31.90
CA MET A 178 3.77 0.07 30.91
C MET A 178 3.71 -0.60 29.54
N GLY A 179 3.37 0.19 28.50
CA GLY A 179 3.52 -0.16 27.10
C GLY A 179 4.60 0.71 26.48
N ARG A 180 5.12 0.29 25.34
CA ARG A 180 6.05 1.08 24.52
C ARG A 180 5.37 1.44 23.20
N LYS A 181 5.63 2.64 22.71
CA LYS A 181 5.21 3.12 21.40
C LYS A 181 6.41 3.77 20.73
N ALA A 182 6.74 3.32 19.53
CA ALA A 182 7.79 3.95 18.75
C ALA A 182 7.17 4.79 17.62
N THR A 183 7.65 6.01 17.44
CA THR A 183 7.19 6.93 16.41
C THR A 183 8.35 7.56 15.66
N VAL A 184 8.12 7.87 14.39
CA VAL A 184 8.96 8.75 13.58
C VAL A 184 8.42 10.17 13.80
N PRO A 185 9.22 11.13 14.30
CA PRO A 185 8.77 12.50 14.50
C PRO A 185 8.31 13.17 13.21
N TYR A 186 9.09 12.96 12.14
CA TYR A 186 8.74 13.31 10.77
C TYR A 186 9.55 12.46 9.78
N GLY A 187 8.94 12.10 8.65
CA GLY A 187 9.61 11.46 7.53
C GLY A 187 8.82 11.65 6.24
N LEU A 188 9.49 12.15 5.19
CA LEU A 188 8.95 12.21 3.83
C LEU A 188 9.42 10.96 3.07
N TYR A 189 8.49 10.17 2.56
CA TYR A 189 8.75 8.91 1.86
C TYR A 189 8.45 9.03 0.38
N LYS A 190 9.30 8.41 -0.45
CA LYS A 190 9.15 8.29 -1.89
C LYS A 190 9.03 6.82 -2.29
N MET A 191 7.98 6.50 -3.05
CA MET A 191 7.69 5.17 -3.58
C MET A 191 7.54 5.27 -5.09
N TYR A 192 7.96 4.22 -5.79
CA TYR A 192 7.76 4.06 -7.22
C TYR A 192 6.69 3.02 -7.50
N GLY A 193 5.93 3.25 -8.56
CA GLY A 193 4.93 2.30 -9.01
C GLY A 193 4.81 2.23 -10.52
N PHE A 194 4.23 1.14 -10.99
CA PHE A 194 4.14 0.79 -12.40
C PHE A 194 2.76 0.22 -12.71
N VAL A 195 2.22 0.56 -13.87
CA VAL A 195 1.01 -0.05 -14.43
C VAL A 195 1.35 -0.59 -15.82
N THR A 196 1.21 -1.91 -16.00
CA THR A 196 1.56 -2.60 -17.24
C THR A 196 0.29 -3.08 -17.95
N PRO A 197 -0.07 -2.52 -19.13
CA PRO A 197 -1.31 -2.83 -19.82
C PRO A 197 -1.41 -4.29 -20.25
N HIS A 198 -0.30 -4.93 -20.62
CA HIS A 198 -0.29 -6.35 -20.96
C HIS A 198 -0.86 -7.25 -19.84
N PHE A 199 -0.54 -6.97 -18.58
CA PHE A 199 -1.14 -7.69 -17.45
C PHE A 199 -2.57 -7.23 -17.15
N ALA A 200 -2.95 -6.02 -17.56
CA ALA A 200 -4.34 -5.57 -17.47
C ALA A 200 -5.25 -6.37 -18.41
N GLU A 201 -4.78 -6.72 -19.61
CA GLU A 201 -5.48 -7.62 -20.54
C GLU A 201 -5.72 -9.00 -19.91
N ASP A 202 -4.68 -9.58 -19.29
CA ASP A 202 -4.76 -10.91 -18.66
C ASP A 202 -5.73 -10.95 -17.48
N THR A 203 -5.86 -9.85 -16.72
CA THR A 203 -6.67 -9.79 -15.50
C THR A 203 -8.04 -9.18 -15.70
N GLY A 204 -8.27 -8.49 -16.82
CA GLY A 204 -9.47 -7.68 -17.06
C GLY A 204 -9.47 -6.37 -16.27
N PHE A 205 -8.30 -5.80 -15.95
CA PHE A 205 -8.17 -4.54 -15.22
C PHE A 205 -8.52 -3.35 -16.14
N THR A 206 -9.53 -2.57 -15.75
CA THR A 206 -10.14 -1.53 -16.58
C THR A 206 -9.63 -0.13 -16.24
N GLU A 207 -9.87 0.84 -17.14
CA GLU A 207 -9.61 2.27 -16.89
C GLU A 207 -10.39 2.77 -15.65
N LYS A 208 -11.60 2.24 -15.42
CA LYS A 208 -12.37 2.54 -14.21
C LYS A 208 -11.71 1.99 -12.94
N ASP A 209 -11.08 0.82 -13.02
CA ASP A 209 -10.31 0.25 -11.91
C ASP A 209 -9.04 1.07 -11.65
N LEU A 210 -8.38 1.55 -12.72
CA LEU A 210 -7.22 2.42 -12.62
C LEU A 210 -7.58 3.77 -11.98
N GLN A 211 -8.70 4.36 -12.37
CA GLN A 211 -9.19 5.59 -11.75
C GLN A 211 -9.43 5.39 -10.24
N ARG A 212 -10.08 4.29 -9.84
CA ARG A 212 -10.26 3.93 -8.43
C ARG A 212 -8.94 3.75 -7.69
N PHE A 213 -7.92 3.23 -8.37
CA PHE A 213 -6.58 3.12 -7.79
C PHE A 213 -5.97 4.49 -7.50
N TRP A 214 -6.07 5.44 -8.44
CA TRP A 214 -5.61 6.82 -8.22
C TRP A 214 -6.38 7.49 -7.09
N GLU A 215 -7.69 7.34 -7.03
CA GLU A 215 -8.52 7.82 -5.93
C GLU A 215 -8.13 7.20 -4.59
N ALA A 216 -7.84 5.89 -4.58
CA ALA A 216 -7.38 5.19 -3.38
C ALA A 216 -6.02 5.74 -2.88
N LEU A 217 -5.06 5.97 -3.77
CA LEU A 217 -3.78 6.57 -3.39
C LEU A 217 -3.94 7.97 -2.80
N GLN A 218 -4.90 8.76 -3.31
CA GLN A 218 -5.14 10.12 -2.83
C GLN A 218 -5.79 10.16 -1.45
N ASN A 219 -6.65 9.18 -1.13
CA ASN A 219 -7.51 9.26 0.05
C ASN A 219 -7.25 8.15 1.09
N MET A 220 -6.37 7.18 0.81
CA MET A 220 -6.18 6.01 1.68
C MET A 220 -5.69 6.35 3.08
N PHE A 221 -4.92 7.42 3.24
CA PHE A 221 -4.39 7.83 4.54
C PHE A 221 -5.46 8.47 5.41
N ASP A 222 -6.42 9.17 4.81
CA ASP A 222 -7.52 9.83 5.53
C ASP A 222 -8.53 8.84 6.13
N LEU A 223 -8.60 7.62 5.60
CA LEU A 223 -9.48 6.57 6.10
C LEU A 223 -8.77 5.54 6.99
N ASP A 224 -7.44 5.46 6.94
CA ASP A 224 -6.65 4.42 7.62
C ASP A 224 -5.96 4.95 8.89
N HIS A 225 -6.71 5.69 9.73
CA HIS A 225 -6.20 6.22 10.99
C HIS A 225 -6.02 5.14 12.05
N SER A 226 -4.96 5.24 12.83
CA SER A 226 -4.77 4.47 14.07
C SER A 226 -3.83 5.20 15.03
N ALA A 227 -3.91 4.88 16.31
CA ALA A 227 -3.04 5.47 17.32
C ALA A 227 -1.54 5.24 17.06
N ALA A 228 -1.17 4.15 16.38
CA ALA A 228 0.21 3.85 16.05
C ALA A 228 0.72 4.63 14.83
N ARG A 229 -0.16 4.92 13.86
CA ARG A 229 0.25 5.51 12.56
C ARG A 229 0.51 7.02 12.62
N GLY A 230 0.05 7.71 13.66
CA GLY A 230 0.15 9.18 13.75
C GLY A 230 -0.61 9.86 12.61
N LEU A 231 -0.10 10.96 12.12
CA LEU A 231 -0.61 11.63 10.94
C LEU A 231 0.18 11.19 9.71
N MET A 232 -0.48 10.55 8.77
CA MET A 232 0.07 10.23 7.44
C MET A 232 -0.72 10.98 6.38
N SER A 233 -0.04 11.56 5.40
CA SER A 233 -0.70 12.33 4.34
C SER A 233 -0.03 12.10 2.99
N LEU A 234 -0.83 12.04 1.93
CA LEU A 234 -0.31 12.15 0.58
C LEU A 234 0.14 13.58 0.34
N GLN A 235 1.36 13.75 -0.16
CA GLN A 235 1.93 15.06 -0.47
C GLN A 235 1.96 15.32 -1.98
N LYS A 236 2.32 14.31 -2.78
CA LYS A 236 2.24 14.36 -4.25
C LYS A 236 2.08 12.97 -4.86
N LEU A 237 1.31 12.91 -5.92
CA LEU A 237 1.24 11.77 -6.83
C LEU A 237 1.58 12.27 -8.24
N ILE A 238 2.74 11.86 -8.75
CA ILE A 238 3.26 12.27 -10.05
C ILE A 238 3.21 11.06 -10.97
N ILE A 239 2.42 11.15 -12.05
CA ILE A 239 2.14 10.05 -12.97
C ILE A 239 2.73 10.39 -14.33
N PHE A 240 3.52 9.47 -14.88
CA PHE A 240 4.04 9.47 -16.23
C PHE A 240 3.20 8.52 -17.08
N LYS A 241 2.28 9.06 -17.87
CA LYS A 241 1.46 8.29 -18.80
C LYS A 241 2.12 8.22 -20.14
N HIS A 242 2.39 7.02 -20.60
CA HIS A 242 2.98 6.80 -21.93
C HIS A 242 1.90 6.71 -23.02
N ASP A 243 2.21 7.19 -24.20
CA ASP A 243 1.35 7.01 -25.40
C ASP A 243 1.36 5.55 -25.88
N SER A 244 2.45 4.83 -25.59
CA SER A 244 2.65 3.43 -26.01
C SER A 244 2.41 2.43 -24.87
N PRO A 245 1.83 1.26 -25.15
CA PRO A 245 1.68 0.19 -24.14
C PRO A 245 3.02 -0.37 -23.64
N LEU A 246 4.08 -0.31 -24.44
CA LEU A 246 5.44 -0.73 -24.04
C LEU A 246 6.20 0.39 -23.33
N GLY A 247 5.71 1.63 -23.44
CA GLY A 247 6.34 2.82 -22.91
C GLY A 247 7.24 3.53 -23.93
N ASN A 248 7.41 4.83 -23.74
CA ASN A 248 8.19 5.73 -24.61
C ASN A 248 9.57 6.06 -24.01
N ALA A 249 9.74 5.81 -22.70
CA ALA A 249 10.99 6.00 -21.98
C ALA A 249 11.18 4.97 -20.88
N SER A 250 12.40 4.79 -20.42
CA SER A 250 12.72 3.91 -19.29
C SER A 250 12.29 4.57 -17.96
N ALA A 251 11.65 3.80 -17.07
CA ALA A 251 11.12 4.31 -15.82
C ALA A 251 12.17 5.03 -14.95
N HIS A 252 13.40 4.49 -14.83
CA HIS A 252 14.44 5.11 -14.03
C HIS A 252 14.79 6.52 -14.54
N LYS A 253 14.83 6.73 -15.87
CA LYS A 253 15.07 8.06 -16.46
C LYS A 253 13.91 9.02 -16.16
N LEU A 254 12.66 8.55 -16.23
CA LEU A 254 11.50 9.36 -15.87
C LEU A 254 11.54 9.78 -14.39
N PHE A 255 11.98 8.89 -13.52
CA PHE A 255 12.09 9.18 -12.09
C PHE A 255 13.21 10.19 -11.77
N GLU A 256 14.25 10.28 -12.59
CA GLU A 256 15.31 11.30 -12.49
C GLU A 256 14.78 12.73 -12.78
N HIS A 257 13.68 12.87 -13.54
CA HIS A 257 13.02 14.16 -13.76
C HIS A 257 12.32 14.71 -12.49
N VAL A 258 12.21 13.90 -11.42
CA VAL A 258 11.61 14.36 -10.16
C VAL A 258 12.66 14.38 -9.06
N THR A 259 13.09 15.59 -8.71
CA THR A 259 14.06 15.83 -7.65
C THR A 259 13.36 16.32 -6.40
N VAL A 260 13.69 15.72 -5.27
CA VAL A 260 13.18 16.10 -3.93
C VAL A 260 14.39 16.44 -3.07
N THR A 261 14.51 17.69 -2.66
CA THR A 261 15.63 18.19 -1.87
C THR A 261 15.14 18.97 -0.66
N ARG A 262 15.94 19.05 0.39
CA ARG A 262 15.67 19.98 1.48
C ARG A 262 15.71 21.42 0.97
N ARG A 263 14.84 22.25 1.50
CA ARG A 263 14.84 23.68 1.21
C ARG A 263 16.16 24.31 1.64
N GLU A 264 16.71 25.19 0.83
CA GLU A 264 17.91 25.95 1.16
C GLU A 264 17.70 26.75 2.45
N GLY A 265 18.74 26.78 3.30
CA GLY A 265 18.73 27.50 4.56
C GLY A 265 18.03 26.76 5.73
N LEU A 266 17.50 25.56 5.53
CA LEU A 266 16.95 24.76 6.61
C LEU A 266 18.09 24.34 7.57
N THR A 267 18.05 24.81 8.81
CA THR A 267 18.96 24.42 9.88
C THR A 267 18.29 23.37 10.77
N GLY A 268 18.76 22.13 10.71
CA GLY A 268 18.19 21.03 11.51
C GLY A 268 17.39 20.02 10.68
N PRO A 269 16.72 19.05 11.34
CA PRO A 269 15.92 18.04 10.65
C PRO A 269 14.62 18.64 10.11
N ALA A 270 14.18 18.17 8.95
CA ALA A 270 12.87 18.49 8.41
C ALA A 270 11.75 18.02 9.37
N ARG A 271 10.65 18.76 9.45
CA ARG A 271 9.50 18.49 10.30
C ARG A 271 8.17 18.66 9.58
N ASP A 272 8.21 19.11 8.34
CA ASP A 272 7.02 19.37 7.52
C ASP A 272 7.37 19.21 6.02
N PHE A 273 6.37 18.93 5.18
CA PHE A 273 6.57 18.84 3.74
C PHE A 273 7.09 20.16 3.15
N SER A 274 6.71 21.29 3.73
CA SER A 274 7.20 22.62 3.32
C SER A 274 8.70 22.83 3.52
N ASP A 275 9.38 21.94 4.26
CA ASP A 275 10.83 21.92 4.42
C ASP A 275 11.56 21.30 3.22
N TYR A 276 10.80 20.81 2.23
CA TYR A 276 11.32 20.23 1.00
C TYR A 276 10.91 21.06 -0.22
N THR A 277 11.70 20.94 -1.26
CA THR A 277 11.40 21.43 -2.60
C THR A 277 11.28 20.24 -3.53
N VAL A 278 10.15 20.12 -4.23
CA VAL A 278 9.93 19.13 -5.28
C VAL A 278 9.99 19.83 -6.61
N GLN A 279 10.93 19.42 -7.46
CA GLN A 279 11.09 19.95 -8.81
C GLN A 279 10.78 18.85 -9.82
N ILE A 280 10.01 19.19 -10.84
CA ILE A 280 9.65 18.28 -11.93
C ILE A 280 10.16 18.91 -13.21
N ASP A 281 11.20 18.33 -13.78
CA ASP A 281 11.69 18.67 -15.10
C ASP A 281 10.78 18.04 -16.16
N ARG A 282 10.22 18.85 -17.05
CA ARG A 282 9.30 18.39 -18.10
C ARG A 282 9.96 18.38 -19.49
N ASP A 283 11.23 18.73 -19.56
CA ASP A 283 11.96 18.80 -20.83
C ASP A 283 12.32 17.38 -21.32
N GLY A 284 12.23 17.19 -22.64
CA GLY A 284 12.65 15.94 -23.27
C GLY A 284 11.69 14.74 -23.12
N LEU A 285 10.52 14.91 -22.53
CA LEU A 285 9.52 13.85 -22.32
C LEU A 285 8.66 13.64 -23.60
N GLN A 286 9.25 13.02 -24.62
CA GLN A 286 8.52 12.71 -25.86
C GLN A 286 7.60 11.49 -25.68
N GLY A 287 6.30 11.64 -26.00
CA GLY A 287 5.30 10.58 -25.88
C GLY A 287 4.98 10.18 -24.43
N VAL A 288 5.30 11.08 -23.47
CA VAL A 288 4.98 10.88 -22.04
C VAL A 288 4.30 12.13 -21.52
N GLU A 289 3.08 11.97 -21.04
CA GLU A 289 2.31 13.00 -20.34
C GLU A 289 2.61 12.95 -18.85
N VAL A 290 2.92 14.11 -18.24
CA VAL A 290 3.12 14.22 -16.78
C VAL A 290 1.85 14.76 -16.15
N ILE A 291 1.23 13.95 -15.30
CA ILE A 291 0.01 14.29 -14.56
C ILE A 291 0.38 14.42 -13.08
N GLU A 292 0.08 15.54 -12.47
CA GLU A 292 0.21 15.76 -11.04
C GLU A 292 -1.16 15.72 -10.39
N LEU A 293 -1.30 14.87 -9.38
CA LEU A 293 -2.47 14.80 -8.51
C LEU A 293 -2.03 15.15 -7.08
N VAL A 294 -2.74 16.11 -6.44
CA VAL A 294 -2.42 16.75 -5.15
C VAL A 294 -1.22 17.68 -5.20
#